data_a5c2100c0f240396f099dcfb9b379994
#
_entry.id   a5c2100c0f240396f099dcfb9b379994
#
_cell.length_a   1.000
_cell.length_b   1.000
_cell.length_c   1.000
_cell.angle_alpha   90.00
_cell.angle_beta   90.00
_cell.angle_gamma   90.00
#
_symmetry.space_group_name_H-M   'P 1'
#
loop_
_entity.id
_entity.type
_entity.pdbx_description
1 polymer ?
#
loop_
_entity_poly.entity_id
_entity_poly.type
_entity_poly.pdbx_seq_one_letter_code
_entity_poly.pdbx_strand_id
1 'polypeptide(L)'
;DLGNRLLDTYGHWRANRYDVQKTIVVACTGRGGSTWLAQIIASLPRHHLLWEQLHWRTNPECQDYGFGEPIYLTKERATTEQEQFVRRVLTGQTLSSAINTSRYFQPWDLIRVRAYVAKFVTANMLLPWMVETFGVRAVFMVRHPCAVVASQMKHGAWDEVGKEFCEHPALFDEYPRLGRTFEAIRGTE
;
A
#
# COMPACT_ATOMS: atom_id res chain seq x y z
N ASP A 1 18.10 6.69 19.09
CA ASP A 1 18.92 7.47 18.18
C ASP A 1 18.27 8.84 17.95
N LEU A 2 19.07 9.92 18.09
CA LEU A 2 18.59 11.30 18.01
C LEU A 2 17.95 11.60 16.65
N GLY A 3 18.48 11.00 15.57
CA GLY A 3 17.96 11.16 14.22
C GLY A 3 16.53 10.64 14.05
N ASN A 4 16.23 9.47 14.62
CA ASN A 4 14.88 8.89 14.54
C ASN A 4 13.88 9.71 15.37
N ARG A 5 14.28 10.23 16.53
CA ARG A 5 13.42 11.11 17.35
C ARG A 5 13.09 12.42 16.65
N LEU A 6 14.04 13.00 15.92
CA LEU A 6 13.80 14.21 15.12
C LEU A 6 12.87 13.92 13.94
N LEU A 7 13.02 12.77 13.29
CA LEU A 7 12.13 12.33 12.22
C LEU A 7 10.71 12.08 12.72
N ASP A 8 10.55 11.47 13.89
CA ASP A 8 9.26 11.25 14.55
C ASP A 8 8.57 12.57 14.88
N THR A 9 9.30 13.45 15.57
CA THR A 9 8.75 14.76 15.95
C THR A 9 8.34 15.57 14.74
N TYR A 10 9.17 15.55 13.69
CA TYR A 10 8.86 16.23 12.45
C TYR A 10 7.70 15.56 11.69
N GLY A 11 7.65 14.24 11.66
CA GLY A 11 6.56 13.48 11.04
C GLY A 11 5.21 13.81 11.69
N HIS A 12 5.15 13.83 13.02
CA HIS A 12 3.95 14.22 13.76
C HIS A 12 3.55 15.68 13.52
N TRP A 13 4.49 16.62 13.58
CA TRP A 13 4.21 18.02 13.32
C TRP A 13 3.67 18.29 11.91
N ARG A 14 4.24 17.58 10.94
CA ARG A 14 3.87 17.74 9.54
C ARG A 14 2.54 17.07 9.21
N ALA A 15 2.28 15.88 9.73
CA ALA A 15 1.08 15.14 9.40
C ALA A 15 -0.21 15.89 9.76
N ASN A 16 -0.16 16.68 10.83
CA ASN A 16 -1.27 17.57 11.21
C ASN A 16 -1.51 18.70 10.21
N ARG A 17 -0.58 18.96 9.30
CA ARG A 17 -0.63 20.03 8.29
C ARG A 17 -0.65 19.50 6.85
N TYR A 18 -0.37 18.22 6.67
CA TYR A 18 -0.34 17.60 5.35
C TYR A 18 -1.74 17.15 4.95
N ASP A 19 -2.16 17.60 3.79
CA ASP A 19 -3.42 17.20 3.19
C ASP A 19 -3.25 15.80 2.55
N VAL A 20 -3.86 14.79 3.17
CA VAL A 20 -3.77 13.39 2.74
C VAL A 20 -4.30 13.18 1.31
N GLN A 21 -5.20 14.02 0.83
CA GLN A 21 -5.73 13.96 -0.54
C GLN A 21 -4.67 14.22 -1.61
N LYS A 22 -3.53 14.81 -1.22
CA LYS A 22 -2.38 14.99 -2.12
C LYS A 22 -1.57 13.71 -2.31
N THR A 23 -1.76 12.69 -1.46
CA THR A 23 -1.07 11.42 -1.59
C THR A 23 -1.57 10.66 -2.81
N ILE A 24 -0.61 10.12 -3.57
CA ILE A 24 -0.86 9.27 -4.72
C ILE A 24 -0.57 7.83 -4.28
N VAL A 25 -1.60 6.99 -4.29
CA VAL A 25 -1.45 5.56 -3.97
C VAL A 25 -1.27 4.78 -5.26
N VAL A 26 -0.16 4.06 -5.37
CA VAL A 26 0.14 3.17 -6.50
C VAL A 26 0.02 1.74 -6.03
N ALA A 27 -1.00 1.04 -6.50
CA ALA A 27 -1.25 -0.36 -6.19
C ALA A 27 -1.16 -1.24 -7.43
N CYS A 28 -0.68 -2.45 -7.27
CA CYS A 28 -0.74 -3.51 -8.27
C CYS A 28 -0.43 -4.87 -7.63
N THR A 29 -0.73 -5.94 -8.34
CA THR A 29 -0.24 -7.27 -7.99
C THR A 29 1.29 -7.30 -7.98
N GLY A 30 1.88 -8.06 -7.07
CA GLY A 30 3.33 -8.26 -7.02
C GLY A 30 3.89 -8.65 -8.39
N ARG A 31 5.04 -8.07 -8.76
CA ARG A 31 5.68 -8.18 -10.09
C ARG A 31 4.92 -7.49 -11.24
N GLY A 32 3.87 -6.73 -10.93
CA GLY A 32 3.10 -5.96 -11.92
C GLY A 32 3.79 -4.68 -12.43
N GLY A 33 4.90 -4.22 -11.81
CA GLY A 33 5.64 -3.04 -12.25
C GLY A 33 5.38 -1.76 -11.45
N SER A 34 4.66 -1.83 -10.33
CA SER A 34 4.34 -0.67 -9.47
C SER A 34 5.57 0.08 -8.98
N THR A 35 6.69 -0.63 -8.75
CA THR A 35 7.96 -0.02 -8.37
C THR A 35 8.43 1.03 -9.38
N TRP A 36 8.48 0.62 -10.65
CA TRP A 36 8.88 1.49 -11.75
C TRP A 36 7.95 2.71 -11.87
N LEU A 37 6.64 2.47 -11.86
CA LEU A 37 5.64 3.55 -11.95
C LEU A 37 5.73 4.51 -10.76
N ALA A 38 5.81 3.98 -9.54
CA ALA A 38 5.91 4.80 -8.33
C ALA A 38 7.19 5.65 -8.31
N GLN A 39 8.31 5.12 -8.80
CA GLN A 39 9.57 5.87 -8.93
C GLN A 39 9.46 6.99 -9.97
N ILE A 40 8.79 6.77 -11.11
CA ILE A 40 8.54 7.81 -12.11
C ILE A 40 7.70 8.94 -11.49
N ILE A 41 6.60 8.61 -10.80
CA ILE A 41 5.78 9.62 -10.16
C ILE A 41 6.56 10.35 -9.04
N ALA A 42 7.34 9.60 -8.26
CA ALA A 42 8.15 10.18 -7.19
C ALA A 42 9.32 11.03 -7.70
N SER A 43 9.72 10.92 -8.98
CA SER A 43 10.72 11.80 -9.61
C SER A 43 10.21 13.21 -9.87
N LEU A 44 8.92 13.45 -9.76
CA LEU A 44 8.34 14.79 -9.83
C LEU A 44 8.85 15.64 -8.68
N PRO A 45 9.07 16.95 -8.89
CA PRO A 45 9.59 17.84 -7.85
C PRO A 45 8.77 17.79 -6.56
N ARG A 46 9.45 17.55 -5.44
CA ARG A 46 8.88 17.49 -4.09
C ARG A 46 7.89 16.34 -3.88
N HIS A 47 7.98 15.25 -4.65
CA HIS A 47 7.25 14.01 -4.41
C HIS A 47 8.18 13.01 -3.71
N HIS A 48 7.62 12.27 -2.72
CA HIS A 48 8.39 11.32 -1.93
C HIS A 48 7.74 9.95 -1.94
N LEU A 49 8.55 8.93 -2.16
CA LEU A 49 8.12 7.54 -2.17
C LEU A 49 7.97 6.99 -0.75
N LEU A 50 6.76 6.52 -0.43
CA LEU A 50 6.46 5.68 0.72
C LEU A 50 6.44 4.23 0.25
N TRP A 51 7.48 3.49 0.63
CA TRP A 51 7.69 2.13 0.12
C TRP A 51 7.05 1.09 1.03
N GLU A 52 6.02 0.37 0.55
CA GLU A 52 5.43 -0.84 1.16
C GLU A 52 5.15 -0.71 2.66
N GLN A 53 4.65 0.43 3.12
CA GLN A 53 4.42 0.71 4.54
C GLN A 53 3.30 -0.14 5.17
N LEU A 54 2.52 -0.86 4.34
CA LEU A 54 1.51 -1.83 4.77
C LEU A 54 1.99 -3.28 4.65
N HIS A 55 3.28 -3.50 4.43
CA HIS A 55 3.88 -4.83 4.36
C HIS A 55 4.76 -5.07 5.59
N TRP A 56 4.57 -6.19 6.29
CA TRP A 56 5.22 -6.50 7.57
C TRP A 56 6.76 -6.49 7.52
N ARG A 57 7.37 -6.86 6.38
CA ARG A 57 8.83 -6.82 6.20
C ARG A 57 9.40 -5.40 6.16
N THR A 58 8.57 -4.43 5.82
CA THR A 58 8.99 -3.03 5.69
C THR A 58 8.57 -2.22 6.90
N ASN A 59 7.40 -2.49 7.43
CA ASN A 59 6.85 -1.84 8.60
C ASN A 59 6.14 -2.89 9.49
N PRO A 60 6.86 -3.53 10.42
CA PRO A 60 6.27 -4.57 11.29
C PRO A 60 5.06 -4.10 12.09
N GLU A 61 5.00 -2.82 12.46
CA GLU A 61 3.86 -2.22 13.19
C GLU A 61 2.51 -2.43 12.47
N CYS A 62 2.52 -2.60 11.16
CA CYS A 62 1.29 -2.79 10.41
C CYS A 62 0.49 -4.05 10.84
N GLN A 63 1.17 -5.06 11.39
CA GLN A 63 0.53 -6.29 11.86
C GLN A 63 -0.36 -6.06 13.08
N ASP A 64 -0.05 -5.10 13.93
CA ASP A 64 -0.85 -4.76 15.12
C ASP A 64 -2.23 -4.23 14.74
N TYR A 65 -2.39 -3.76 13.49
CA TYR A 65 -3.63 -3.25 12.92
C TYR A 65 -4.27 -4.20 11.90
N GLY A 66 -3.74 -5.44 11.79
CA GLY A 66 -4.26 -6.46 10.85
C GLY A 66 -3.85 -6.25 9.40
N PHE A 67 -2.81 -5.41 9.15
CA PHE A 67 -2.20 -5.27 7.83
C PHE A 67 -0.93 -6.15 7.73
N GLY A 68 -0.34 -6.21 6.56
CA GLY A 68 0.89 -7.00 6.30
C GLY A 68 0.69 -8.01 5.19
N GLU A 69 -0.49 -8.59 5.13
CA GLU A 69 -1.00 -9.41 4.03
C GLU A 69 -2.14 -8.67 3.32
N PRO A 70 -2.54 -9.09 2.12
CA PRO A 70 -3.70 -8.53 1.43
C PRO A 70 -4.97 -8.65 2.27
N ILE A 71 -5.67 -7.54 2.46
CA ILE A 71 -6.89 -7.47 3.26
C ILE A 71 -7.96 -6.69 2.48
N TYR A 72 -9.22 -7.11 2.62
CA TYR A 72 -10.37 -6.40 2.11
C TYR A 72 -11.07 -5.62 3.22
N LEU A 73 -11.20 -4.31 3.05
CA LEU A 73 -11.93 -3.44 3.96
C LEU A 73 -12.93 -2.57 3.20
N THR A 74 -14.06 -2.35 3.84
CA THR A 74 -15.02 -1.30 3.49
C THR A 74 -15.07 -0.27 4.62
N LYS A 75 -15.72 0.85 4.39
CA LYS A 75 -15.87 1.92 5.40
C LYS A 75 -16.62 1.45 6.65
N GLU A 76 -17.57 0.52 6.48
CA GLU A 76 -18.39 -0.02 7.57
C GLU A 76 -17.64 -1.06 8.41
N ARG A 77 -16.58 -1.67 7.85
CA ARG A 77 -15.82 -2.75 8.48
C ARG A 77 -14.49 -2.28 9.06
N ALA A 78 -13.98 -1.18 8.57
CA ALA A 78 -12.73 -0.63 9.08
C ALA A 78 -12.89 -0.12 10.51
N THR A 79 -11.92 -0.43 11.37
CA THR A 79 -11.88 0.12 12.71
C THR A 79 -11.25 1.53 12.71
N THR A 80 -11.53 2.30 13.76
CA THR A 80 -10.93 3.63 13.93
C THR A 80 -9.40 3.54 14.01
N GLU A 81 -8.86 2.49 14.64
CA GLU A 81 -7.44 2.25 14.76
C GLU A 81 -6.80 1.97 13.39
N GLN A 82 -7.47 1.19 12.55
CA GLN A 82 -7.04 0.92 11.17
C GLN A 82 -7.01 2.21 10.34
N GLU A 83 -8.05 3.02 10.42
CA GLU A 83 -8.10 4.32 9.74
C GLU A 83 -6.99 5.25 10.20
N GLN A 84 -6.77 5.36 11.50
CA GLN A 84 -5.70 6.19 12.07
C GLN A 84 -4.32 5.70 11.63
N PHE A 85 -4.09 4.39 11.64
CA PHE A 85 -2.82 3.82 11.21
C PHE A 85 -2.56 4.10 9.73
N VAL A 86 -3.53 3.82 8.85
CA VAL A 86 -3.38 4.08 7.41
C VAL A 86 -3.22 5.57 7.12
N ARG A 87 -3.91 6.44 7.86
CA ARG A 87 -3.67 7.89 7.78
C ARG A 87 -2.23 8.26 8.13
N ARG A 88 -1.66 7.68 9.20
CA ARG A 88 -0.25 7.87 9.57
C ARG A 88 0.69 7.42 8.45
N VAL A 89 0.41 6.27 7.84
CA VAL A 89 1.15 5.77 6.67
C VAL A 89 1.08 6.75 5.51
N LEU A 90 -0.12 7.16 5.12
CA LEU A 90 -0.35 8.01 3.95
C LEU A 90 0.19 9.44 4.12
N THR A 91 0.38 9.88 5.35
CA THR A 91 0.95 11.20 5.69
C THR A 91 2.45 11.15 6.01
N GLY A 92 3.08 9.96 5.90
CA GLY A 92 4.51 9.77 6.12
C GLY A 92 4.94 9.78 7.59
N GLN A 93 4.02 9.57 8.55
CA GLN A 93 4.37 9.50 9.98
C GLN A 93 5.11 8.22 10.35
N THR A 94 4.94 7.15 9.59
CA THR A 94 5.59 5.85 9.82
C THR A 94 6.97 5.73 9.17
N LEU A 95 7.53 6.81 8.66
CA LEU A 95 8.83 6.82 7.97
C LEU A 95 9.99 6.41 8.86
N SER A 96 9.94 6.72 10.16
CA SER A 96 10.99 6.39 11.12
C SER A 96 11.03 4.92 11.51
N SER A 97 9.88 4.24 11.49
CA SER A 97 9.75 2.82 11.83
C SER A 97 9.98 1.90 10.62
N ALA A 98 9.99 2.44 9.41
CA ALA A 98 10.12 1.66 8.21
C ALA A 98 11.57 1.32 7.84
N ILE A 99 11.79 0.03 7.69
CA ILE A 99 13.09 -0.59 7.39
C ILE A 99 13.47 -0.24 5.98
N ASN A 100 13.87 0.50 5.31
CA ASN A 100 14.25 0.77 3.90
C ASN A 100 13.92 2.17 3.37
N THR A 101 13.45 3.04 4.22
CA THR A 101 13.16 4.41 3.80
C THR A 101 14.42 5.20 3.42
N SER A 102 15.58 4.86 4.02
CA SER A 102 16.85 5.52 3.77
C SER A 102 17.36 5.41 2.33
N ARG A 103 16.93 4.41 1.57
CA ARG A 103 17.38 4.21 0.18
C ARG A 103 16.73 5.20 -0.79
N TYR A 104 15.57 5.73 -0.43
CA TYR A 104 14.76 6.62 -1.27
C TYR A 104 14.52 7.99 -0.61
N PHE A 105 15.23 8.27 0.48
CA PHE A 105 14.91 9.36 1.36
C PHE A 105 16.13 10.17 1.76
N GLN A 106 16.09 11.47 1.46
CA GLN A 106 17.02 12.45 1.99
C GLN A 106 16.29 13.27 3.05
N PRO A 107 16.84 13.44 4.28
CA PRO A 107 16.17 14.18 5.35
C PRO A 107 15.71 15.59 4.96
N TRP A 108 16.44 16.26 4.09
CA TRP A 108 16.12 17.58 3.58
C TRP A 108 14.90 17.64 2.67
N ASP A 109 14.56 16.49 2.09
CA ASP A 109 13.42 16.38 1.20
C ASP A 109 12.11 16.46 1.98
N LEU A 110 12.08 16.03 3.27
CA LEU A 110 10.90 16.14 4.14
C LEU A 110 10.40 17.58 4.28
N ILE A 111 11.31 18.53 4.39
CA ILE A 111 10.96 19.93 4.62
C ILE A 111 10.13 20.50 3.49
N ARG A 112 10.21 19.94 2.30
CA ARG A 112 9.61 20.47 1.08
C ARG A 112 8.64 19.53 0.36
N VAL A 113 8.21 18.43 0.99
CA VAL A 113 7.28 17.49 0.35
C VAL A 113 5.99 18.19 -0.10
N ARG A 114 5.65 18.04 -1.36
CA ARG A 114 4.37 18.46 -1.94
C ARG A 114 3.35 17.33 -1.88
N ALA A 115 3.79 16.12 -2.21
CA ALA A 115 2.93 14.94 -2.20
C ALA A 115 3.75 13.69 -1.86
N TYR A 116 3.12 12.73 -1.20
CA TYR A 116 3.64 11.39 -1.05
C TYR A 116 3.15 10.49 -2.19
N VAL A 117 3.99 9.54 -2.56
CA VAL A 117 3.67 8.47 -3.51
C VAL A 117 3.75 7.16 -2.72
N ALA A 118 2.62 6.67 -2.28
CA ALA A 118 2.55 5.44 -1.49
C ALA A 118 2.41 4.24 -2.42
N LYS A 119 3.42 3.36 -2.42
CA LYS A 119 3.46 2.16 -3.27
C LYS A 119 3.15 0.93 -2.44
N PHE A 120 2.12 0.17 -2.82
CA PHE A 120 1.71 -1.04 -2.14
C PHE A 120 1.43 -2.19 -3.11
N VAL A 121 1.91 -3.40 -2.79
CA VAL A 121 1.52 -4.64 -3.48
C VAL A 121 0.40 -5.39 -2.75
N THR A 122 0.20 -5.08 -1.47
CA THR A 122 -0.82 -5.71 -0.62
C THR A 122 -2.15 -4.93 -0.55
N ALA A 123 -2.21 -3.74 -1.16
CA ALA A 123 -3.35 -2.84 -1.03
C ALA A 123 -4.35 -2.90 -2.20
N ASN A 124 -4.33 -3.94 -3.02
CA ASN A 124 -5.21 -4.06 -4.18
C ASN A 124 -6.69 -4.01 -3.77
N MET A 125 -7.06 -4.77 -2.75
CA MET A 125 -8.42 -4.82 -2.22
C MET A 125 -8.75 -3.67 -1.26
N LEU A 126 -7.74 -2.93 -0.78
CA LEU A 126 -7.88 -1.76 0.08
C LEU A 126 -8.11 -0.46 -0.70
N LEU A 127 -7.79 -0.45 -1.99
CA LEU A 127 -7.72 0.78 -2.75
C LEU A 127 -9.06 1.54 -2.81
N PRO A 128 -10.23 0.88 -3.02
CA PRO A 128 -11.53 1.55 -2.97
C PRO A 128 -11.78 2.21 -1.62
N TRP A 129 -11.55 1.50 -0.53
CA TRP A 129 -11.69 2.03 0.83
C TRP A 129 -10.77 3.22 1.10
N MET A 130 -9.50 3.16 0.67
CA MET A 130 -8.57 4.28 0.82
C MET A 130 -9.03 5.53 0.07
N VAL A 131 -9.56 5.36 -1.14
CA VAL A 131 -10.10 6.48 -1.93
C VAL A 131 -11.32 7.08 -1.23
N GLU A 132 -12.24 6.25 -0.78
CA GLU A 132 -13.47 6.70 -0.14
C GLU A 132 -13.21 7.38 1.21
N THR A 133 -12.31 6.82 2.03
CA THR A 133 -12.07 7.29 3.40
C THR A 133 -11.12 8.49 3.45
N PHE A 134 -10.09 8.52 2.61
CA PHE A 134 -9.03 9.53 2.68
C PHE A 134 -9.02 10.50 1.50
N GLY A 135 -9.78 10.23 0.45
CA GLY A 135 -9.79 11.05 -0.76
C GLY A 135 -8.48 11.05 -1.53
N VAL A 136 -7.65 10.03 -1.35
CA VAL A 136 -6.34 9.90 -2.02
C VAL A 136 -6.51 9.71 -3.53
N ARG A 137 -5.47 10.05 -4.28
CA ARG A 137 -5.42 9.77 -5.72
C ARG A 137 -4.88 8.36 -5.94
N ALA A 138 -5.71 7.48 -6.52
CA ALA A 138 -5.34 6.09 -6.74
C ALA A 138 -4.92 5.82 -8.18
N VAL A 139 -3.86 5.05 -8.32
CA VAL A 139 -3.41 4.48 -9.60
C VAL A 139 -3.31 2.97 -9.42
N PHE A 140 -4.18 2.23 -10.08
CA PHE A 140 -4.11 0.78 -10.12
C PHE A 140 -3.44 0.33 -11.41
N MET A 141 -2.29 -0.34 -11.28
CA MET A 141 -1.52 -0.80 -12.43
C MET A 141 -1.82 -2.25 -12.74
N VAL A 142 -2.23 -2.51 -13.97
CA VAL A 142 -2.46 -3.86 -14.50
C VAL A 142 -1.41 -4.16 -15.56
N ARG A 143 -0.72 -5.28 -15.42
CA ARG A 143 0.21 -5.81 -16.40
C ARG A 143 -0.36 -7.07 -17.02
N HIS A 144 0.08 -7.41 -18.25
CA HIS A 144 -0.34 -8.64 -18.91
C HIS A 144 -0.14 -9.87 -17.98
N PRO A 145 -1.18 -10.69 -17.74
CA PRO A 145 -1.13 -11.77 -16.74
C PRO A 145 0.03 -12.75 -16.95
N CYS A 146 0.25 -13.22 -18.17
CA CYS A 146 1.36 -14.13 -18.47
C CYS A 146 2.74 -13.52 -18.11
N ALA A 147 2.91 -12.20 -18.29
CA ALA A 147 4.16 -11.53 -17.94
C ALA A 147 4.33 -11.39 -16.42
N VAL A 148 3.23 -11.25 -15.68
CA VAL A 148 3.22 -11.28 -14.21
C VAL A 148 3.60 -12.66 -13.72
N VAL A 149 2.90 -13.70 -14.15
CA VAL A 149 3.13 -15.10 -13.76
C VAL A 149 4.56 -15.52 -14.08
N ALA A 150 5.06 -15.28 -15.28
CA ALA A 150 6.45 -15.61 -15.64
C ALA A 150 7.47 -14.89 -14.73
N SER A 151 7.19 -13.65 -14.33
CA SER A 151 8.05 -12.91 -13.40
C SER A 151 7.95 -13.42 -11.96
N GLN A 152 6.78 -13.87 -11.54
CA GLN A 152 6.55 -14.48 -10.22
C GLN A 152 7.26 -15.83 -10.11
N MET A 153 7.09 -16.72 -11.10
CA MET A 153 7.78 -18.01 -11.18
C MET A 153 9.31 -17.84 -11.12
N LYS A 154 9.85 -16.89 -11.88
CA LYS A 154 11.29 -16.60 -11.85
C LYS A 154 11.76 -16.09 -10.47
N HIS A 155 10.90 -15.44 -9.72
CA HIS A 155 11.22 -14.90 -8.38
C HIS A 155 11.18 -15.99 -7.29
N GLY A 156 10.35 -17.03 -7.46
CA GLY A 156 10.27 -18.19 -6.56
C GLY A 156 9.59 -17.93 -5.21
N ALA A 157 8.77 -16.88 -5.09
CA ALA A 157 8.16 -16.48 -3.81
C ALA A 157 6.63 -16.24 -3.92
N TRP A 158 5.94 -16.96 -4.82
CA TRP A 158 4.54 -16.67 -5.15
C TRP A 158 3.70 -17.96 -5.29
N ASP A 159 3.96 -18.94 -4.43
CA ASP A 159 3.40 -20.28 -4.55
C ASP A 159 1.91 -20.36 -4.18
N GLU A 160 1.35 -19.33 -3.56
CA GLU A 160 0.00 -19.31 -3.00
C GLU A 160 -0.88 -18.14 -3.48
N VAL A 161 -0.59 -17.64 -4.67
CA VAL A 161 -1.40 -16.56 -5.26
C VAL A 161 -2.84 -17.04 -5.48
N GLY A 162 -3.76 -16.45 -4.74
CA GLY A 162 -5.19 -16.78 -4.81
C GLY A 162 -5.80 -17.22 -3.49
N LYS A 163 -5.05 -17.79 -2.55
CA LYS A 163 -5.55 -18.07 -1.18
C LYS A 163 -6.03 -16.77 -0.50
N GLU A 164 -5.32 -15.67 -0.72
CA GLU A 164 -5.63 -14.35 -0.19
C GLU A 164 -7.08 -13.91 -0.45
N PHE A 165 -7.63 -14.25 -1.62
CA PHE A 165 -9.02 -13.92 -1.95
C PHE A 165 -10.02 -14.80 -1.20
N CYS A 166 -9.67 -16.07 -0.95
CA CYS A 166 -10.56 -17.03 -0.26
C CYS A 166 -10.79 -16.64 1.21
N GLU A 167 -9.88 -15.90 1.80
CA GLU A 167 -9.96 -15.46 3.19
C GLU A 167 -10.89 -14.27 3.40
N HIS A 168 -11.43 -13.71 2.30
CA HIS A 168 -12.30 -12.52 2.32
C HIS A 168 -13.68 -12.80 1.71
N PRO A 169 -14.56 -13.61 2.34
CA PRO A 169 -15.89 -13.92 1.81
C PRO A 169 -16.72 -12.65 1.54
N ALA A 170 -16.54 -11.63 2.35
CA ALA A 170 -17.19 -10.34 2.17
C ALA A 170 -16.90 -9.65 0.83
N LEU A 171 -15.75 -9.91 0.23
CA LEU A 171 -15.41 -9.44 -1.11
C LEU A 171 -16.34 -10.09 -2.15
N PHE A 172 -16.67 -11.36 -1.98
CA PHE A 172 -17.56 -12.08 -2.90
C PHE A 172 -19.02 -11.72 -2.70
N ASP A 173 -19.43 -11.38 -1.47
CA ASP A 173 -20.77 -10.86 -1.19
C ASP A 173 -20.99 -9.52 -1.92
N GLU A 174 -20.02 -8.64 -1.85
CA GLU A 174 -20.09 -7.32 -2.51
C GLU A 174 -19.89 -7.41 -4.03
N TYR A 175 -19.05 -8.37 -4.49
CA TYR A 175 -18.75 -8.60 -5.90
C TYR A 175 -19.11 -10.04 -6.34
N PRO A 176 -20.40 -10.42 -6.43
CA PRO A 176 -20.82 -11.80 -6.73
C PRO A 176 -20.30 -12.35 -8.06
N ARG A 177 -20.04 -11.48 -9.03
CA ARG A 177 -19.44 -11.89 -10.32
C ARG A 177 -18.00 -12.39 -10.14
N LEU A 178 -17.24 -11.76 -9.25
CA LEU A 178 -15.87 -12.16 -8.92
C LEU A 178 -15.88 -13.54 -8.24
N GLY A 179 -16.78 -13.76 -7.28
CA GLY A 179 -16.95 -15.04 -6.61
C GLY A 179 -17.23 -16.19 -7.58
N ARG A 180 -18.21 -16.01 -8.49
CA ARG A 180 -18.52 -17.02 -9.54
C ARG A 180 -17.34 -17.32 -10.45
N THR A 181 -16.58 -16.29 -10.84
CA THR A 181 -15.39 -16.48 -11.68
C THR A 181 -14.31 -17.27 -10.93
N PHE A 182 -14.14 -16.98 -9.66
CA PHE A 182 -13.16 -17.66 -8.79
C PHE A 182 -13.50 -19.14 -8.58
N GLU A 183 -14.78 -19.45 -8.28
CA GLU A 183 -15.28 -20.82 -8.17
C GLU A 183 -15.12 -21.62 -9.46
N ALA A 184 -15.41 -21.00 -10.60
CA ALA A 184 -15.24 -21.63 -11.91
C ALA A 184 -13.77 -22.00 -12.20
N ILE A 185 -12.81 -21.18 -11.76
CA ILE A 185 -11.38 -21.46 -11.92
C ILE A 185 -10.95 -22.60 -10.99
N ARG A 186 -11.39 -22.59 -9.72
CA ARG A 186 -11.06 -23.66 -8.75
C ARG A 186 -11.63 -25.03 -9.13
N GLY A 187 -12.78 -25.07 -9.78
CA GLY A 187 -13.42 -26.31 -10.21
C GLY A 187 -12.79 -26.96 -11.44
N THR A 188 -11.70 -26.37 -11.98
CA THR A 188 -10.96 -26.91 -13.14
C THR A 188 -9.65 -27.59 -12.77
N GLU A 189 -9.31 -27.71 -11.49
CA GLU A 189 -8.22 -28.52 -10.96
C GLU A 189 -8.73 -29.92 -10.59
#